data_a18459dd7de79454ebf257dfc33343dd
#
_entry.id   a18459dd7de79454ebf257dfc33343dd
#
_cell.length_a   1.000
_cell.length_b   1.000
_cell.length_c   1.000
_cell.angle_alpha   90.00
_cell.angle_beta   90.00
_cell.angle_gamma   90.00
#
_symmetry.space_group_name_H-M   'P 1'
#
loop_
_entity.id
_entity.type
_entity.pdbx_description
1 polymer ?
#
loop_
_entity_poly.entity_id
_entity_poly.type
_entity_poly.pdbx_seq_one_letter_code
_entity_poly.pdbx_strand_id
1 'polypeptide(L)'
;PPYRGGNLIIAENILGGLMFGVGMTLASGCGNKCLIRIGGGNLKSIFVFLIIGVIAYFMISPFPGTDKTLFSVLFYDWIRPLSIDLGASQDLGTVIGGESAGTARLVIGLVLGVAILWFAFKSAEFRSSFDNVLGGLAVGLAVLAAWYLTSNILIDADGEIYSLGGFYDEWDMMSDSEEGKPAAGATLAAQSYTFINPMGQTLDYLAGGLDRALLTFGVVAVAGVVLGSLLWSLLTRSFRFEWFSSKSDVLNHVIGAVLMGFGGTLAMGCTVGQAITGVSTLAIGSILTFGAIFLGSALTMKVQYYKMVYEDEATVGKALVT
;
A
#
# COMPACT_ATOMS: atom_id res chain seq x y z
N PRO A 1 -1.76 13.29 -7.68
CA PRO A 1 -1.55 11.98 -7.08
C PRO A 1 -1.60 12.06 -5.55
N PRO A 2 -2.22 11.10 -4.84
CA PRO A 2 -2.46 11.17 -3.40
C PRO A 2 -1.19 11.30 -2.55
N TYR A 3 -0.05 10.82 -3.05
CA TYR A 3 1.25 10.87 -2.35
C TYR A 3 1.93 12.25 -2.38
N ARG A 4 1.44 13.18 -3.19
CA ARG A 4 2.05 14.51 -3.37
C ARG A 4 1.36 15.64 -2.60
N GLY A 5 0.48 15.36 -1.66
CA GLY A 5 -0.14 16.40 -0.84
C GLY A 5 0.91 17.34 -0.23
N GLY A 6 0.59 18.63 -0.05
CA GLY A 6 1.54 19.61 0.49
C GLY A 6 1.93 19.37 1.95
N ASN A 7 1.10 18.66 2.69
CA ASN A 7 1.34 18.34 4.10
C ASN A 7 2.11 17.04 4.26
N LEU A 8 3.30 17.11 4.84
CA LEU A 8 4.10 15.95 5.22
C LEU A 8 3.94 15.68 6.72
N ILE A 9 3.39 14.51 7.07
CA ILE A 9 3.27 14.07 8.46
C ILE A 9 4.27 12.95 8.71
N ILE A 10 5.46 13.30 9.17
CA ILE A 10 6.56 12.37 9.38
C ILE A 10 6.16 11.25 10.35
N ALA A 11 5.38 11.57 11.37
CA ALA A 11 4.91 10.59 12.36
C ALA A 11 4.03 9.50 11.73
N GLU A 12 3.10 9.86 10.82
CA GLU A 12 2.28 8.89 10.07
C GLU A 12 3.14 7.96 9.23
N ASN A 13 4.10 8.53 8.50
CA ASN A 13 4.99 7.77 7.61
C ASN A 13 5.88 6.80 8.39
N ILE A 14 6.50 7.25 9.48
CA ILE A 14 7.43 6.42 10.26
C ILE A 14 6.67 5.39 11.09
N LEU A 15 5.69 5.83 11.89
CA LEU A 15 4.94 4.92 12.75
C LEU A 15 4.15 3.89 11.94
N GLY A 16 3.42 4.37 10.92
CA GLY A 16 2.66 3.49 10.03
C GLY A 16 3.57 2.51 9.29
N GLY A 17 4.71 2.99 8.77
CA GLY A 17 5.69 2.14 8.10
C GLY A 17 6.30 1.09 9.01
N LEU A 18 6.71 1.44 10.24
CA LEU A 18 7.25 0.50 11.23
C LEU A 18 6.21 -0.56 11.62
N MET A 19 4.98 -0.14 11.97
CA MET A 19 3.89 -1.07 12.30
C MET A 19 3.61 -2.03 11.14
N PHE A 20 3.56 -1.52 9.91
CA PHE A 20 3.36 -2.33 8.73
C PHE A 20 4.50 -3.34 8.50
N GLY A 21 5.76 -2.90 8.66
CA GLY A 21 6.95 -3.73 8.51
C GLY A 21 7.01 -4.88 9.52
N VAL A 22 6.70 -4.60 10.79
CA VAL A 22 6.54 -5.63 11.85
C VAL A 22 5.42 -6.59 11.49
N GLY A 23 4.24 -6.04 11.14
CA GLY A 23 3.04 -6.80 10.83
C GLY A 23 3.24 -7.76 9.66
N MET A 24 3.84 -7.31 8.56
CA MET A 24 4.06 -8.15 7.39
C MET A 24 5.05 -9.30 7.65
N THR A 25 6.00 -9.11 8.55
CA THR A 25 6.94 -10.16 8.94
C THR A 25 6.26 -11.22 9.79
N LEU A 26 5.42 -10.82 10.75
CA LEU A 26 4.64 -11.74 11.58
C LEU A 26 3.60 -12.53 10.77
N ALA A 27 2.91 -11.89 9.82
CA ALA A 27 1.90 -12.52 8.97
C ALA A 27 2.49 -13.21 7.72
N SER A 28 3.81 -13.39 7.65
CA SER A 28 4.51 -14.08 6.57
C SER A 28 4.37 -13.43 5.19
N GLY A 29 4.04 -12.13 5.14
CA GLY A 29 3.98 -11.35 3.90
C GLY A 29 3.11 -10.11 3.98
N CYS A 30 3.32 -9.19 3.05
CA CYS A 30 2.54 -7.95 2.94
C CYS A 30 1.14 -8.20 2.36
N GLY A 31 0.28 -7.17 2.35
CA GLY A 31 -1.09 -7.27 1.84
C GLY A 31 -1.18 -7.81 0.41
N ASN A 32 -0.30 -7.37 -0.50
CA ASN A 32 -0.27 -7.90 -1.87
C ASN A 32 0.05 -9.39 -1.91
N LYS A 33 1.06 -9.84 -1.13
CA LYS A 33 1.40 -11.26 -1.04
C LYS A 33 0.24 -12.09 -0.46
N CYS A 34 -0.54 -11.49 0.44
CA CYS A 34 -1.76 -12.09 0.96
C CYS A 34 -2.77 -12.37 -0.16
N LEU A 35 -3.04 -11.39 -1.05
CA LEU A 35 -3.95 -11.54 -2.18
C LEU A 35 -3.48 -12.63 -3.17
N ILE A 36 -2.20 -12.65 -3.50
CA ILE A 36 -1.60 -13.68 -4.36
C ILE A 36 -1.79 -15.07 -3.75
N ARG A 37 -1.59 -15.22 -2.43
CA ARG A 37 -1.77 -16.48 -1.73
C ARG A 37 -3.23 -16.92 -1.66
N ILE A 38 -4.19 -16.00 -1.58
CA ILE A 38 -5.62 -16.30 -1.65
C ILE A 38 -5.92 -17.00 -2.98
N GLY A 39 -5.45 -16.46 -4.10
CA GLY A 39 -5.59 -17.10 -5.42
C GLY A 39 -4.90 -18.45 -5.51
N GLY A 40 -3.82 -18.69 -4.76
CA GLY A 40 -3.14 -19.99 -4.64
C GLY A 40 -3.80 -21.01 -3.70
N GLY A 41 -4.92 -20.66 -3.03
CA GLY A 41 -5.67 -21.54 -2.13
C GLY A 41 -5.30 -21.44 -0.65
N ASN A 42 -4.53 -20.41 -0.24
CA ASN A 42 -4.11 -20.25 1.15
C ASN A 42 -5.23 -19.61 2.00
N LEU A 43 -5.87 -20.42 2.84
CA LEU A 43 -6.98 -20.01 3.70
C LEU A 43 -6.55 -19.06 4.83
N LYS A 44 -5.29 -19.17 5.33
CA LYS A 44 -4.74 -18.23 6.32
C LYS A 44 -4.77 -16.78 5.77
N SER A 45 -4.47 -16.64 4.50
CA SER A 45 -4.44 -15.34 3.83
C SER A 45 -5.83 -14.72 3.69
N ILE A 46 -6.89 -15.51 3.58
CA ILE A 46 -8.27 -15.00 3.62
C ILE A 46 -8.55 -14.40 5.01
N PHE A 47 -8.10 -15.07 6.06
CA PHE A 47 -8.28 -14.60 7.43
C PHE A 47 -7.51 -13.28 7.68
N VAL A 48 -6.26 -13.21 7.20
CA VAL A 48 -5.45 -11.99 7.24
C VAL A 48 -6.11 -10.86 6.45
N PHE A 49 -6.61 -11.15 5.24
CA PHE A 49 -7.33 -10.19 4.39
C PHE A 49 -8.54 -9.60 5.11
N LEU A 50 -9.35 -10.43 5.75
CA LEU A 50 -10.54 -9.98 6.48
C LEU A 50 -10.18 -9.04 7.64
N ILE A 51 -9.16 -9.38 8.43
CA ILE A 51 -8.73 -8.52 9.55
C ILE A 51 -8.20 -7.18 9.04
N ILE A 52 -7.32 -7.20 8.04
CA ILE A 52 -6.79 -5.97 7.43
C ILE A 52 -7.94 -5.14 6.85
N GLY A 53 -8.84 -5.77 6.10
CA GLY A 53 -9.95 -5.10 5.45
C GLY A 53 -10.91 -4.42 6.45
N VAL A 54 -11.26 -5.11 7.54
CA VAL A 54 -12.11 -4.54 8.60
C VAL A 54 -11.44 -3.32 9.25
N ILE A 55 -10.15 -3.43 9.60
CA ILE A 55 -9.42 -2.31 10.19
C ILE A 55 -9.31 -1.15 9.20
N ALA A 56 -8.93 -1.43 7.95
CA ALA A 56 -8.81 -0.42 6.91
C ALA A 56 -10.16 0.27 6.62
N TYR A 57 -11.25 -0.49 6.61
CA TYR A 57 -12.60 0.05 6.47
C TYR A 57 -12.90 1.08 7.55
N PHE A 58 -12.80 0.73 8.83
CA PHE A 58 -13.08 1.66 9.93
C PHE A 58 -12.05 2.78 10.11
N MET A 59 -10.84 2.62 9.57
CA MET A 59 -9.85 3.70 9.54
C MET A 59 -10.22 4.80 8.53
N ILE A 60 -10.93 4.46 7.45
CA ILE A 60 -11.27 5.36 6.34
C ILE A 60 -12.72 5.81 6.44
N SER A 61 -13.63 4.88 6.72
CA SER A 61 -15.07 5.12 6.77
C SER A 61 -15.53 5.39 8.20
N PRO A 62 -16.51 6.30 8.38
CA PRO A 62 -17.03 6.59 9.72
C PRO A 62 -17.80 5.41 10.29
N PHE A 63 -17.85 5.32 11.62
CA PHE A 63 -18.70 4.34 12.30
C PHE A 63 -20.18 4.63 12.02
N PRO A 64 -21.02 3.61 11.89
CA PRO A 64 -22.44 3.78 11.66
C PRO A 64 -23.09 4.74 12.68
N GLY A 65 -23.78 5.78 12.18
CA GLY A 65 -24.45 6.79 13.00
C GLY A 65 -23.54 7.84 13.63
N THR A 66 -22.27 7.94 13.22
CA THR A 66 -21.32 8.96 13.68
C THR A 66 -20.47 9.48 12.51
N ASP A 67 -19.89 10.68 12.67
CA ASP A 67 -18.91 11.23 11.72
C ASP A 67 -17.46 10.85 12.06
N LYS A 68 -17.27 9.96 13.04
CA LYS A 68 -15.95 9.58 13.55
C LYS A 68 -15.45 8.30 12.90
N THR A 69 -14.21 8.34 12.39
CA THR A 69 -13.47 7.19 11.92
C THR A 69 -12.56 6.64 13.04
N LEU A 70 -12.08 5.43 12.90
CA LEU A 70 -11.08 4.87 13.80
C LEU A 70 -9.78 5.70 13.80
N PHE A 71 -9.41 6.27 12.65
CA PHE A 71 -8.30 7.21 12.54
C PHE A 71 -8.53 8.47 13.37
N SER A 72 -9.72 9.09 13.29
CA SER A 72 -10.03 10.31 14.03
C SER A 72 -10.01 10.11 15.55
N VAL A 73 -10.39 8.93 16.01
CA VAL A 73 -10.43 8.61 17.45
C VAL A 73 -9.05 8.29 18.02
N LEU A 74 -8.20 7.57 17.25
CA LEU A 74 -6.93 7.06 17.79
C LEU A 74 -5.72 7.93 17.48
N PHE A 75 -5.72 8.60 16.32
CA PHE A 75 -4.51 9.21 15.79
C PHE A 75 -4.63 10.72 15.53
N TYR A 76 -5.79 11.22 15.13
CA TYR A 76 -5.97 12.57 14.62
C TYR A 76 -5.41 13.66 15.53
N ASP A 77 -5.79 13.64 16.81
CA ASP A 77 -5.53 14.74 17.74
C ASP A 77 -4.05 14.96 18.03
N TRP A 78 -3.25 13.89 18.03
CA TRP A 78 -1.83 13.99 18.35
C TRP A 78 -0.91 13.89 17.14
N ILE A 79 -1.37 13.33 16.02
CA ILE A 79 -0.57 13.20 14.79
C ILE A 79 -0.68 14.43 13.90
N ARG A 80 -1.89 14.98 13.71
CA ARG A 80 -2.12 16.13 12.82
C ARG A 80 -1.32 17.38 13.20
N PRO A 81 -1.13 17.75 14.47
CA PRO A 81 -0.28 18.87 14.84
C PRO A 81 1.19 18.72 14.44
N LEU A 82 1.64 17.51 14.13
CA LEU A 82 3.00 17.21 13.67
C LEU A 82 3.18 17.35 12.15
N SER A 83 2.19 17.90 11.45
CA SER A 83 2.28 18.13 10.01
C SER A 83 3.25 19.26 9.69
N ILE A 84 4.07 19.03 8.68
CA ILE A 84 4.98 20.01 8.09
C ILE A 84 4.38 20.42 6.77
N ASP A 85 4.02 21.69 6.63
CA ASP A 85 3.55 22.23 5.37
C ASP A 85 4.76 22.53 4.46
N LEU A 86 4.83 21.82 3.34
CA LEU A 86 5.84 21.98 2.28
C LEU A 86 5.32 22.80 1.10
N GLY A 87 4.14 23.41 1.23
CA GLY A 87 3.50 24.19 0.20
C GLY A 87 2.74 23.35 -0.82
N ALA A 88 3.00 23.54 -2.10
CA ALA A 88 2.21 22.93 -3.17
C ALA A 88 2.32 21.39 -3.24
N SER A 89 3.49 20.82 -2.90
CA SER A 89 3.71 19.37 -3.01
C SER A 89 4.93 18.92 -2.21
N GLN A 90 4.86 17.72 -1.61
CA GLN A 90 5.95 17.11 -0.88
C GLN A 90 6.89 16.25 -1.76
N ASP A 91 6.91 16.45 -3.07
CA ASP A 91 7.83 15.71 -3.93
C ASP A 91 9.21 16.39 -4.02
N LEU A 92 10.26 15.56 -4.19
CA LEU A 92 11.64 16.03 -4.29
C LEU A 92 11.85 17.08 -5.39
N GLY A 93 11.10 16.97 -6.50
CA GLY A 93 11.22 17.92 -7.59
C GLY A 93 10.72 19.30 -7.23
N THR A 94 9.63 19.41 -6.45
CA THR A 94 9.12 20.69 -5.96
C THR A 94 10.02 21.29 -4.89
N VAL A 95 10.47 20.46 -3.95
CA VAL A 95 11.32 20.92 -2.84
C VAL A 95 12.70 21.39 -3.32
N ILE A 96 13.29 20.73 -4.31
CA ILE A 96 14.64 21.06 -4.82
C ILE A 96 14.56 22.05 -5.99
N GLY A 97 13.58 21.89 -6.88
CA GLY A 97 13.51 22.63 -8.16
C GLY A 97 12.71 23.92 -8.09
N GLY A 98 11.92 24.18 -7.05
CA GLY A 98 11.09 25.37 -6.92
C GLY A 98 10.25 25.64 -8.17
N GLU A 99 10.46 26.77 -8.85
CA GLU A 99 9.76 27.15 -10.08
C GLU A 99 10.03 26.17 -11.25
N SER A 100 11.17 25.45 -11.24
CA SER A 100 11.54 24.46 -12.24
C SER A 100 11.21 23.01 -11.82
N ALA A 101 10.22 22.83 -10.97
CA ALA A 101 9.85 21.54 -10.39
C ALA A 101 9.61 20.41 -11.44
N GLY A 102 9.03 20.74 -12.60
CA GLY A 102 8.81 19.77 -13.68
C GLY A 102 10.12 19.18 -14.23
N THR A 103 11.10 20.03 -14.52
CA THR A 103 12.43 19.64 -15.01
C THR A 103 13.18 18.88 -13.91
N ALA A 104 13.13 19.36 -12.66
CA ALA A 104 13.76 18.70 -11.53
C ALA A 104 13.21 17.29 -11.30
N ARG A 105 11.88 17.07 -11.37
CA ARG A 105 11.25 15.75 -11.29
C ARG A 105 11.77 14.80 -12.37
N LEU A 106 11.88 15.29 -13.61
CA LEU A 106 12.35 14.48 -14.72
C LEU A 106 13.81 14.07 -14.52
N VAL A 107 14.68 15.01 -14.16
CA VAL A 107 16.11 14.74 -13.94
C VAL A 107 16.31 13.79 -12.75
N ILE A 108 15.69 14.08 -11.59
CA ILE A 108 15.80 13.24 -10.41
C ILE A 108 15.25 11.84 -10.69
N GLY A 109 14.07 11.74 -11.32
CA GLY A 109 13.46 10.47 -11.69
C GLY A 109 14.33 9.64 -12.63
N LEU A 110 14.94 10.28 -13.64
CA LEU A 110 15.83 9.61 -14.57
C LEU A 110 17.13 9.12 -13.89
N VAL A 111 17.75 9.96 -13.07
CA VAL A 111 18.96 9.60 -12.32
C VAL A 111 18.69 8.45 -11.36
N LEU A 112 17.62 8.52 -10.57
CA LEU A 112 17.24 7.43 -9.66
C LEU A 112 16.86 6.16 -10.43
N GLY A 113 16.10 6.28 -11.53
CA GLY A 113 15.73 5.15 -12.36
C GLY A 113 16.94 4.44 -12.94
N VAL A 114 17.90 5.17 -13.52
CA VAL A 114 19.16 4.60 -14.03
C VAL A 114 19.98 3.96 -12.90
N ALA A 115 20.07 4.62 -11.74
CA ALA A 115 20.82 4.08 -10.60
C ALA A 115 20.20 2.77 -10.07
N ILE A 116 18.87 2.69 -9.94
CA ILE A 116 18.16 1.49 -9.53
C ILE A 116 18.32 0.37 -10.55
N LEU A 117 18.17 0.66 -11.85
CA LEU A 117 18.37 -0.30 -12.91
C LEU A 117 19.82 -0.82 -12.90
N TRP A 118 20.80 0.07 -12.82
CA TRP A 118 22.20 -0.33 -12.74
C TRP A 118 22.46 -1.23 -11.53
N PHE A 119 21.93 -0.89 -10.37
CA PHE A 119 22.07 -1.69 -9.15
C PHE A 119 21.41 -3.07 -9.29
N ALA A 120 20.19 -3.15 -9.85
CA ALA A 120 19.48 -4.40 -10.07
C ALA A 120 20.24 -5.30 -11.08
N PHE A 121 20.67 -4.74 -12.20
CA PHE A 121 21.38 -5.48 -13.23
C PHE A 121 22.86 -5.76 -12.90
N LYS A 122 23.40 -5.19 -11.82
CA LYS A 122 24.74 -5.54 -11.33
C LYS A 122 24.77 -6.98 -10.79
N SER A 123 23.69 -7.47 -10.18
CA SER A 123 23.61 -8.85 -9.69
C SER A 123 23.52 -9.84 -10.85
N ALA A 124 24.48 -10.79 -10.91
CA ALA A 124 24.46 -11.87 -11.90
C ALA A 124 23.25 -12.79 -11.67
N GLU A 125 22.88 -13.04 -10.43
CA GLU A 125 21.73 -13.85 -10.05
C GLU A 125 20.41 -13.25 -10.57
N PHE A 126 20.23 -11.93 -10.46
CA PHE A 126 19.07 -11.24 -11.02
C PHE A 126 19.01 -11.38 -12.56
N ARG A 127 20.14 -11.13 -13.23
CA ARG A 127 20.19 -11.18 -14.70
C ARG A 127 19.97 -12.58 -15.29
N SER A 128 20.40 -13.62 -14.58
CA SER A 128 20.24 -15.01 -15.03
C SER A 128 18.83 -15.56 -14.83
N SER A 129 18.01 -14.92 -13.99
CA SER A 129 16.64 -15.35 -13.73
C SER A 129 15.66 -14.61 -14.65
N PHE A 130 15.13 -15.32 -15.66
CA PHE A 130 14.10 -14.78 -16.54
C PHE A 130 12.87 -14.32 -15.77
N ASP A 131 12.46 -15.08 -14.75
CA ASP A 131 11.29 -14.76 -13.91
C ASP A 131 11.46 -13.44 -13.14
N ASN A 132 12.65 -13.15 -12.63
CA ASN A 132 12.93 -11.90 -11.93
C ASN A 132 12.82 -10.69 -12.88
N VAL A 133 13.41 -10.79 -14.07
CA VAL A 133 13.38 -9.72 -15.08
C VAL A 133 11.96 -9.51 -15.60
N LEU A 134 11.27 -10.60 -15.96
CA LEU A 134 9.89 -10.56 -16.44
C LEU A 134 8.93 -10.02 -15.36
N GLY A 135 9.07 -10.46 -14.11
CA GLY A 135 8.27 -10.00 -12.98
C GLY A 135 8.45 -8.50 -12.73
N GLY A 136 9.70 -8.02 -12.73
CA GLY A 136 10.00 -6.59 -12.61
C GLY A 136 9.41 -5.75 -13.73
N LEU A 137 9.53 -6.22 -14.97
CA LEU A 137 8.96 -5.55 -16.15
C LEU A 137 7.43 -5.53 -16.08
N ALA A 138 6.80 -6.66 -15.79
CA ALA A 138 5.33 -6.78 -15.72
C ALA A 138 4.74 -5.85 -14.64
N VAL A 139 5.34 -5.83 -13.44
CA VAL A 139 4.88 -4.95 -12.35
C VAL A 139 5.12 -3.48 -12.70
N GLY A 140 6.28 -3.14 -13.27
CA GLY A 140 6.59 -1.78 -13.69
C GLY A 140 5.62 -1.27 -14.76
N LEU A 141 5.34 -2.07 -15.79
CA LEU A 141 4.37 -1.74 -16.83
C LEU A 141 2.94 -1.62 -16.27
N ALA A 142 2.54 -2.51 -15.35
CA ALA A 142 1.24 -2.43 -14.71
C ALA A 142 1.07 -1.11 -13.93
N VAL A 143 2.09 -0.71 -13.15
CA VAL A 143 2.07 0.57 -12.40
C VAL A 143 1.98 1.76 -13.34
N LEU A 144 2.74 1.78 -14.45
CA LEU A 144 2.67 2.83 -15.46
C LEU A 144 1.32 2.86 -16.15
N ALA A 145 0.78 1.69 -16.53
CA ALA A 145 -0.55 1.60 -17.15
C ALA A 145 -1.64 2.11 -16.20
N ALA A 146 -1.57 1.77 -14.90
CA ALA A 146 -2.51 2.26 -13.90
C ALA A 146 -2.45 3.79 -13.78
N TRP A 147 -1.25 4.38 -13.69
CA TRP A 147 -1.09 5.84 -13.69
C TRP A 147 -1.67 6.47 -14.95
N TYR A 148 -1.38 5.90 -16.12
CA TYR A 148 -1.88 6.42 -17.40
C TYR A 148 -3.40 6.35 -17.49
N LEU A 149 -4.00 5.19 -17.21
CA LEU A 149 -5.43 4.98 -17.31
C LEU A 149 -6.20 5.87 -16.34
N THR A 150 -5.76 5.92 -15.07
CA THR A 150 -6.48 6.69 -14.03
C THR A 150 -6.28 8.21 -14.18
N SER A 151 -5.19 8.66 -14.78
CA SER A 151 -4.97 10.10 -15.07
C SER A 151 -5.75 10.59 -16.28
N ASN A 152 -6.17 9.70 -17.18
CA ASN A 152 -6.92 10.02 -18.39
C ASN A 152 -8.40 9.64 -18.29
N ILE A 153 -8.93 9.50 -17.07
CA ILE A 153 -10.38 9.33 -16.88
C ILE A 153 -11.10 10.60 -17.32
N LEU A 154 -12.13 10.41 -18.11
CA LEU A 154 -13.04 11.47 -18.50
C LEU A 154 -14.22 11.49 -17.52
N ILE A 155 -14.55 12.67 -17.02
CA ILE A 155 -15.61 12.91 -16.05
C ILE A 155 -16.73 13.62 -16.78
N ASP A 156 -17.91 13.04 -16.79
CA ASP A 156 -19.14 13.68 -17.28
C ASP A 156 -19.82 14.38 -16.09
N ALA A 157 -19.83 15.68 -16.12
CA ALA A 157 -20.49 16.52 -15.13
C ALA A 157 -21.43 17.48 -15.87
N ASP A 158 -22.71 17.41 -15.58
CA ASP A 158 -23.78 18.23 -16.17
C ASP A 158 -23.83 18.22 -17.72
N GLY A 159 -23.39 17.11 -18.35
CA GLY A 159 -23.38 16.94 -19.80
C GLY A 159 -22.13 17.48 -20.49
N GLU A 160 -21.15 17.99 -19.75
CA GLU A 160 -19.83 18.35 -20.24
C GLU A 160 -18.77 17.33 -19.82
N ILE A 161 -17.83 17.06 -20.74
CA ILE A 161 -16.80 16.04 -20.53
C ILE A 161 -15.48 16.73 -20.15
N TYR A 162 -15.05 16.49 -18.92
CA TYR A 162 -13.81 17.04 -18.36
C TYR A 162 -12.71 15.98 -18.31
N SER A 163 -11.48 16.42 -18.54
CA SER A 163 -10.32 15.64 -18.09
C SER A 163 -10.20 15.73 -16.57
N LEU A 164 -9.55 14.76 -15.92
CA LEU A 164 -9.35 14.78 -14.46
C LEU A 164 -8.69 16.11 -13.97
N GLY A 165 -7.72 16.66 -14.73
CA GLY A 165 -7.11 17.95 -14.41
C GLY A 165 -8.07 19.11 -14.58
N GLY A 166 -8.75 19.20 -15.74
CA GLY A 166 -9.72 20.24 -16.03
C GLY A 166 -10.86 20.28 -15.02
N PHE A 167 -11.37 19.11 -14.62
CA PHE A 167 -12.41 19.01 -13.60
C PHE A 167 -11.98 19.64 -12.25
N TYR A 168 -10.74 19.42 -11.81
CA TYR A 168 -10.23 20.02 -10.57
C TYR A 168 -9.89 21.50 -10.73
N ASP A 169 -9.46 21.95 -11.90
CA ASP A 169 -9.13 23.37 -12.15
C ASP A 169 -10.41 24.22 -12.25
N GLU A 170 -11.46 23.68 -12.89
CA GLU A 170 -12.74 24.38 -13.03
C GLU A 170 -13.60 24.29 -11.76
N TRP A 171 -13.36 23.32 -10.89
CA TRP A 171 -14.07 23.19 -9.63
C TRP A 171 -13.93 24.41 -8.71
N ASP A 172 -12.81 25.12 -8.78
CA ASP A 172 -12.64 26.37 -8.03
C ASP A 172 -13.60 27.49 -8.48
N MET A 173 -14.11 27.42 -9.73
CA MET A 173 -15.16 28.33 -10.23
C MET A 173 -16.57 27.83 -9.84
N MET A 174 -16.74 26.53 -9.63
CA MET A 174 -18.00 25.92 -9.19
C MET A 174 -18.09 25.77 -7.66
N SER A 175 -17.14 26.33 -6.91
CA SER A 175 -17.02 26.21 -5.45
C SER A 175 -18.13 26.86 -4.63
N ASP A 176 -19.05 27.57 -5.27
CA ASP A 176 -20.30 28.04 -4.65
C ASP A 176 -21.37 26.93 -4.49
N SER A 177 -21.09 25.69 -4.91
CA SER A 177 -21.98 24.55 -4.69
C SER A 177 -21.87 24.08 -3.24
N GLU A 178 -23.01 23.76 -2.60
CA GLU A 178 -23.09 23.30 -1.22
C GLU A 178 -22.33 21.98 -0.95
N GLU A 179 -21.91 21.25 -1.99
CA GLU A 179 -21.23 19.97 -1.88
C GLU A 179 -19.68 20.05 -1.73
N GLY A 180 -19.08 21.20 -1.99
CA GLY A 180 -17.65 21.43 -1.81
C GLY A 180 -16.73 20.59 -2.72
N LYS A 181 -15.44 20.94 -2.76
CA LYS A 181 -14.42 20.23 -3.55
C LYS A 181 -14.18 18.79 -3.04
N PRO A 182 -14.20 17.76 -3.89
CA PRO A 182 -13.90 16.41 -3.46
C PRO A 182 -12.55 16.32 -2.74
N ALA A 183 -12.50 15.64 -1.59
CA ALA A 183 -11.26 15.48 -0.84
C ALA A 183 -10.20 14.75 -1.67
N ALA A 184 -8.94 15.17 -1.55
CA ALA A 184 -7.80 14.47 -2.14
C ALA A 184 -7.79 13.03 -1.63
N GLY A 185 -7.95 12.05 -2.52
CA GLY A 185 -8.14 10.63 -2.15
C GLY A 185 -9.54 10.10 -2.45
N ALA A 186 -10.47 10.96 -2.88
CA ALA A 186 -11.72 10.51 -3.45
C ALA A 186 -11.50 9.60 -4.66
N THR A 187 -12.53 8.87 -5.05
CA THR A 187 -12.53 7.90 -6.16
C THR A 187 -12.06 8.47 -7.50
N LEU A 188 -12.12 9.79 -7.68
CA LEU A 188 -11.75 10.53 -8.89
C LEU A 188 -10.29 10.99 -8.96
N ALA A 189 -9.41 10.54 -8.08
CA ALA A 189 -7.98 10.92 -8.13
C ALA A 189 -7.18 9.97 -9.03
N ALA A 190 -6.09 10.49 -9.65
CA ALA A 190 -5.12 9.63 -10.32
C ALA A 190 -4.51 8.64 -9.32
N GLN A 191 -4.58 7.34 -9.61
CA GLN A 191 -4.24 6.25 -8.71
C GLN A 191 -3.35 5.22 -9.42
N SER A 192 -2.60 4.47 -8.63
CA SER A 192 -1.96 3.23 -9.07
C SER A 192 -2.01 2.21 -7.94
N TYR A 193 -1.32 1.09 -8.10
CA TYR A 193 -1.50 -0.05 -7.19
C TYR A 193 -1.07 0.25 -5.75
N THR A 194 -2.02 0.09 -4.87
CA THR A 194 -1.87 -0.08 -3.42
C THR A 194 -2.88 -1.12 -2.96
N PHE A 195 -2.76 -1.71 -1.77
CA PHE A 195 -3.64 -2.85 -1.44
C PHE A 195 -4.29 -2.78 -0.06
N ILE A 196 -3.83 -1.93 0.87
CA ILE A 196 -4.44 -1.91 2.22
C ILE A 196 -5.78 -1.19 2.19
N ASN A 197 -5.84 0.05 1.73
CA ASN A 197 -7.09 0.78 1.60
C ASN A 197 -8.08 0.07 0.65
N PRO A 198 -7.64 -0.46 -0.52
CA PRO A 198 -8.49 -1.28 -1.37
C PRO A 198 -9.06 -2.53 -0.72
N MET A 199 -8.39 -3.15 0.25
CA MET A 199 -8.99 -4.26 1.02
C MET A 199 -10.19 -3.78 1.84
N GLY A 200 -10.09 -2.60 2.49
CA GLY A 200 -11.22 -1.96 3.17
C GLY A 200 -12.35 -1.60 2.22
N GLN A 201 -12.03 -0.96 1.09
CA GLN A 201 -12.99 -0.63 0.03
C GLN A 201 -13.66 -1.89 -0.57
N THR A 202 -12.94 -3.00 -0.65
CA THR A 202 -13.52 -4.27 -1.12
C THR A 202 -14.58 -4.80 -0.15
N LEU A 203 -14.34 -4.68 1.16
CA LEU A 203 -15.35 -5.05 2.16
C LEU A 203 -16.55 -4.10 2.11
N ASP A 204 -16.34 -2.81 1.90
CA ASP A 204 -17.39 -1.82 1.72
C ASP A 204 -18.25 -2.14 0.49
N TYR A 205 -17.62 -2.42 -0.63
CA TYR A 205 -18.30 -2.86 -1.87
C TYR A 205 -19.14 -4.13 -1.68
N LEU A 206 -18.60 -5.11 -0.95
CA LEU A 206 -19.33 -6.36 -0.66
C LEU A 206 -20.48 -6.12 0.32
N ALA A 207 -20.26 -5.33 1.37
CA ALA A 207 -21.28 -5.01 2.37
C ALA A 207 -22.38 -4.07 1.82
N GLY A 208 -22.01 -3.18 0.89
CA GLY A 208 -22.94 -2.28 0.17
C GLY A 208 -23.76 -2.95 -0.93
N GLY A 209 -23.76 -4.29 -1.02
CA GLY A 209 -24.58 -5.04 -1.97
C GLY A 209 -24.10 -4.97 -3.42
N LEU A 210 -22.79 -4.79 -3.62
CA LEU A 210 -22.14 -4.69 -4.95
C LEU A 210 -22.55 -3.42 -5.71
N ASP A 211 -22.77 -2.32 -4.99
CA ASP A 211 -23.11 -1.05 -5.62
C ASP A 211 -21.98 -0.56 -6.52
N ARG A 212 -22.32 -0.18 -7.76
CA ARG A 212 -21.36 0.31 -8.74
C ARG A 212 -20.66 1.59 -8.31
N ALA A 213 -21.29 2.41 -7.49
CA ALA A 213 -20.69 3.63 -6.93
C ALA A 213 -19.50 3.34 -6.03
N LEU A 214 -19.46 2.16 -5.39
CA LEU A 214 -18.35 1.70 -4.55
C LEU A 214 -17.25 0.94 -5.31
N LEU A 215 -17.42 0.74 -6.63
CA LEU A 215 -16.47 0.03 -7.48
C LEU A 215 -15.29 0.93 -7.85
N THR A 216 -14.29 0.99 -6.98
CA THR A 216 -13.08 1.79 -7.20
C THR A 216 -12.02 1.03 -8.02
N PHE A 217 -11.03 1.75 -8.58
CA PHE A 217 -9.84 1.15 -9.18
C PHE A 217 -9.18 0.13 -8.23
N GLY A 218 -9.11 0.47 -6.93
CA GLY A 218 -8.53 -0.40 -5.91
C GLY A 218 -9.25 -1.72 -5.75
N VAL A 219 -10.59 -1.72 -5.75
CA VAL A 219 -11.42 -2.94 -5.68
C VAL A 219 -11.18 -3.84 -6.88
N VAL A 220 -11.15 -3.25 -8.08
CA VAL A 220 -10.86 -3.99 -9.32
C VAL A 220 -9.44 -4.56 -9.30
N ALA A 221 -8.46 -3.81 -8.79
CA ALA A 221 -7.09 -4.27 -8.65
C ALA A 221 -6.95 -5.45 -7.69
N VAL A 222 -7.64 -5.42 -6.54
CA VAL A 222 -7.70 -6.54 -5.57
C VAL A 222 -8.28 -7.79 -6.25
N ALA A 223 -9.42 -7.66 -6.92
CA ALA A 223 -10.03 -8.76 -7.65
C ALA A 223 -9.11 -9.30 -8.76
N GLY A 224 -8.47 -8.40 -9.53
CA GLY A 224 -7.54 -8.75 -10.59
C GLY A 224 -6.33 -9.55 -10.09
N VAL A 225 -5.74 -9.18 -8.96
CA VAL A 225 -4.60 -9.92 -8.37
C VAL A 225 -5.03 -11.30 -7.91
N VAL A 226 -6.18 -11.42 -7.24
CA VAL A 226 -6.69 -12.72 -6.77
C VAL A 226 -7.02 -13.64 -7.95
N LEU A 227 -7.75 -13.12 -8.95
CA LEU A 227 -8.11 -13.90 -10.14
C LEU A 227 -6.88 -14.28 -10.98
N GLY A 228 -5.95 -13.36 -11.20
CA GLY A 228 -4.71 -13.63 -11.94
C GLY A 228 -3.87 -14.70 -11.24
N SER A 229 -3.74 -14.61 -9.91
CA SER A 229 -3.04 -15.62 -9.12
C SER A 229 -3.75 -16.97 -9.14
N LEU A 230 -5.09 -16.99 -9.08
CA LEU A 230 -5.89 -18.22 -9.20
C LEU A 230 -5.68 -18.88 -10.55
N LEU A 231 -5.80 -18.11 -11.64
CA LEU A 231 -5.56 -18.62 -12.99
C LEU A 231 -4.15 -19.19 -13.13
N TRP A 232 -3.14 -18.49 -12.66
CA TRP A 232 -1.77 -18.95 -12.69
C TRP A 232 -1.56 -20.24 -11.88
N SER A 233 -2.11 -20.29 -10.67
CA SER A 233 -1.98 -21.46 -9.80
C SER A 233 -2.68 -22.70 -10.38
N LEU A 234 -3.79 -22.55 -11.08
CA LEU A 234 -4.47 -23.62 -11.78
C LEU A 234 -3.69 -24.10 -13.01
N LEU A 235 -3.17 -23.17 -13.81
CA LEU A 235 -2.36 -23.49 -15.00
C LEU A 235 -1.07 -24.23 -14.63
N THR A 236 -0.40 -23.80 -13.57
CA THR A 236 0.85 -24.43 -13.08
C THR A 236 0.62 -25.60 -12.16
N ARG A 237 -0.63 -25.96 -11.87
CA ARG A 237 -1.02 -27.03 -10.93
C ARG A 237 -0.39 -26.86 -9.54
N SER A 238 -0.18 -25.61 -9.13
CA SER A 238 0.39 -25.24 -7.82
C SER A 238 -0.66 -24.87 -6.77
N PHE A 239 -1.95 -24.93 -7.12
CA PHE A 239 -3.06 -24.66 -6.21
C PHE A 239 -3.05 -25.66 -5.05
N ARG A 240 -3.00 -25.15 -3.78
CA ARG A 240 -3.00 -25.98 -2.58
C ARG A 240 -3.77 -25.32 -1.46
N PHE A 241 -4.58 -26.10 -0.75
CA PHE A 241 -5.20 -25.62 0.48
C PHE A 241 -4.19 -25.62 1.63
N GLU A 242 -3.95 -24.44 2.19
CA GLU A 242 -3.08 -24.25 3.35
C GLU A 242 -3.87 -23.66 4.52
N TRP A 243 -3.71 -24.27 5.69
CA TRP A 243 -4.31 -23.82 6.95
C TRP A 243 -3.22 -23.55 8.00
N PHE A 244 -3.58 -22.98 9.12
CA PHE A 244 -2.67 -22.72 10.22
C PHE A 244 -2.05 -24.01 10.76
N SER A 245 -0.75 -23.97 11.04
CA SER A 245 0.02 -25.12 11.52
C SER A 245 0.01 -25.24 13.05
N SER A 246 -0.13 -24.12 13.76
CA SER A 246 -0.10 -24.05 15.22
C SER A 246 -0.87 -22.85 15.77
N LYS A 247 -1.14 -22.85 17.08
CA LYS A 247 -1.76 -21.70 17.77
C LYS A 247 -0.87 -20.44 17.69
N SER A 248 0.45 -20.63 17.75
CA SER A 248 1.41 -19.52 17.61
C SER A 248 1.36 -18.92 16.19
N ASP A 249 1.18 -19.77 15.17
CA ASP A 249 0.99 -19.35 13.78
C ASP A 249 -0.27 -18.47 13.64
N VAL A 250 -1.40 -18.88 14.23
CA VAL A 250 -2.63 -18.06 14.26
C VAL A 250 -2.37 -16.71 14.92
N LEU A 251 -1.77 -16.71 16.12
CA LEU A 251 -1.53 -15.47 16.88
C LEU A 251 -0.65 -14.50 16.11
N ASN A 252 0.43 -15.00 15.51
CA ASN A 252 1.34 -14.19 14.70
C ASN A 252 0.63 -13.57 13.48
N HIS A 253 -0.23 -14.34 12.81
CA HIS A 253 -1.00 -13.83 11.67
C HIS A 253 -2.04 -12.80 12.09
N VAL A 254 -2.73 -13.01 13.24
CA VAL A 254 -3.69 -12.04 13.79
C VAL A 254 -3.00 -10.74 14.17
N ILE A 255 -1.95 -10.80 14.99
CA ILE A 255 -1.18 -9.61 15.39
C ILE A 255 -0.60 -8.92 14.15
N GLY A 256 -0.02 -9.69 13.23
CA GLY A 256 0.53 -9.16 12.00
C GLY A 256 -0.52 -8.48 11.13
N ALA A 257 -1.71 -9.06 10.99
CA ALA A 257 -2.81 -8.47 10.24
C ALA A 257 -3.32 -7.16 10.86
N VAL A 258 -3.45 -7.12 12.20
CA VAL A 258 -3.83 -5.91 12.93
C VAL A 258 -2.81 -4.79 12.71
N LEU A 259 -1.52 -5.10 12.87
CA LEU A 259 -0.44 -4.13 12.65
C LEU A 259 -0.37 -3.65 11.19
N MET A 260 -0.61 -4.55 10.22
CA MET A 260 -0.67 -4.16 8.79
C MET A 260 -1.90 -3.29 8.48
N GLY A 261 -3.05 -3.58 9.08
CA GLY A 261 -4.27 -2.79 8.90
C GLY A 261 -4.07 -1.36 9.39
N PHE A 262 -3.66 -1.16 10.64
CA PHE A 262 -3.38 0.16 11.18
C PHE A 262 -2.18 0.83 10.49
N GLY A 263 -1.07 0.13 10.39
CA GLY A 263 0.16 0.69 9.82
C GLY A 263 0.02 1.07 8.36
N GLY A 264 -0.66 0.24 7.57
CA GLY A 264 -0.84 0.49 6.14
C GLY A 264 -1.82 1.61 5.82
N THR A 265 -2.89 1.76 6.60
CA THR A 265 -3.81 2.90 6.46
C THR A 265 -3.19 4.19 6.95
N LEU A 266 -2.50 4.17 8.09
CA LEU A 266 -1.79 5.31 8.65
C LEU A 266 -0.70 5.81 7.68
N ALA A 267 0.08 4.90 7.09
CA ALA A 267 1.12 5.21 6.11
C ALA A 267 0.59 5.41 4.69
N MET A 268 -0.73 5.46 4.46
CA MET A 268 -1.38 5.60 3.16
C MET A 268 -0.98 4.53 2.13
N GLY A 269 -0.52 3.34 2.55
CA GLY A 269 -0.20 2.28 1.60
C GLY A 269 0.62 1.12 2.17
N CYS A 270 0.73 0.08 1.35
CA CYS A 270 1.54 -1.11 1.61
C CYS A 270 2.94 -0.99 0.97
N THR A 271 3.74 -2.07 0.99
CA THR A 271 5.03 -2.10 0.29
C THR A 271 4.91 -1.72 -1.18
N VAL A 272 3.91 -2.22 -1.92
CA VAL A 272 3.69 -1.83 -3.33
C VAL A 272 3.25 -0.37 -3.41
N GLY A 273 2.28 0.03 -2.57
CA GLY A 273 1.75 1.39 -2.57
C GLY A 273 2.80 2.45 -2.24
N GLN A 274 3.69 2.20 -1.29
CA GLN A 274 4.69 3.18 -0.88
C GLN A 274 6.02 3.02 -1.61
N ALA A 275 6.57 1.79 -1.68
CA ALA A 275 7.90 1.59 -2.25
C ALA A 275 7.95 1.63 -3.79
N ILE A 276 6.84 1.30 -4.47
CA ILE A 276 6.78 1.34 -5.94
C ILE A 276 5.93 2.53 -6.38
N THR A 277 4.63 2.52 -6.09
CA THR A 277 3.69 3.55 -6.56
C THR A 277 4.02 4.93 -5.98
N GLY A 278 4.23 5.03 -4.67
CA GLY A 278 4.53 6.31 -4.00
C GLY A 278 5.91 6.85 -4.35
N VAL A 279 6.95 6.01 -4.31
CA VAL A 279 8.32 6.42 -4.70
C VAL A 279 8.38 6.83 -6.17
N SER A 280 7.59 6.22 -7.07
CA SER A 280 7.52 6.65 -8.48
C SER A 280 7.06 8.10 -8.66
N THR A 281 6.36 8.66 -7.65
CA THR A 281 5.98 10.08 -7.63
C THR A 281 7.03 10.99 -7.01
N LEU A 282 8.15 10.46 -6.55
CA LEU A 282 9.21 11.15 -5.80
C LEU A 282 8.75 11.77 -4.47
N ALA A 283 7.64 11.30 -3.90
CA ALA A 283 7.10 11.80 -2.64
C ALA A 283 8.01 11.47 -1.45
N ILE A 284 8.38 12.47 -0.67
CA ILE A 284 9.26 12.33 0.50
C ILE A 284 8.62 11.41 1.55
N GLY A 285 7.32 11.56 1.80
CA GLY A 285 6.58 10.68 2.71
C GLY A 285 6.67 9.20 2.32
N SER A 286 6.60 8.89 1.01
CA SER A 286 6.71 7.51 0.52
C SER A 286 8.12 6.93 0.70
N ILE A 287 9.17 7.74 0.51
CA ILE A 287 10.56 7.32 0.75
C ILE A 287 10.76 7.03 2.25
N LEU A 288 10.27 7.91 3.13
CA LEU A 288 10.33 7.72 4.58
C LEU A 288 9.57 6.46 5.01
N THR A 289 8.35 6.28 4.50
CA THR A 289 7.53 5.10 4.79
C THR A 289 8.21 3.82 4.34
N PHE A 290 8.78 3.80 3.13
CA PHE A 290 9.52 2.63 2.64
C PHE A 290 10.70 2.27 3.54
N GLY A 291 11.50 3.26 3.95
CA GLY A 291 12.57 3.07 4.91
C GLY A 291 12.08 2.53 6.25
N ALA A 292 10.98 3.05 6.77
CA ALA A 292 10.37 2.59 8.01
C ALA A 292 9.82 1.15 7.90
N ILE A 293 9.17 0.78 6.79
CA ILE A 293 8.72 -0.59 6.51
C ILE A 293 9.91 -1.55 6.51
N PHE A 294 10.98 -1.19 5.81
CA PHE A 294 12.20 -1.99 5.76
C PHE A 294 12.81 -2.20 7.14
N LEU A 295 12.95 -1.14 7.93
CA LEU A 295 13.49 -1.21 9.29
C LEU A 295 12.60 -2.06 10.21
N GLY A 296 11.29 -1.86 10.21
CA GLY A 296 10.35 -2.65 11.01
C GLY A 296 10.44 -4.14 10.68
N SER A 297 10.50 -4.48 9.39
CA SER A 297 10.65 -5.86 8.95
C SER A 297 12.02 -6.45 9.34
N ALA A 298 13.11 -5.73 9.10
CA ALA A 298 14.45 -6.20 9.41
C ALA A 298 14.65 -6.45 10.92
N LEU A 299 14.15 -5.53 11.77
CA LEU A 299 14.20 -5.69 13.22
C LEU A 299 13.39 -6.92 13.67
N THR A 300 12.20 -7.11 13.14
CA THR A 300 11.35 -8.26 13.49
C THR A 300 11.99 -9.57 13.06
N MET A 301 12.53 -9.65 11.84
CA MET A 301 13.26 -10.83 11.38
C MET A 301 14.47 -11.14 12.25
N LYS A 302 15.22 -10.12 12.68
CA LYS A 302 16.35 -10.29 13.57
C LYS A 302 15.92 -10.87 14.92
N VAL A 303 14.83 -10.35 15.50
CA VAL A 303 14.27 -10.86 16.77
C VAL A 303 13.82 -12.31 16.62
N GLN A 304 13.10 -12.65 15.54
CA GLN A 304 12.67 -14.03 15.28
C GLN A 304 13.85 -14.98 15.10
N TYR A 305 14.90 -14.54 14.38
CA TYR A 305 16.12 -15.34 14.21
C TYR A 305 16.81 -15.63 15.54
N TYR A 306 17.03 -14.60 16.38
CA TYR A 306 17.63 -14.81 17.70
C TYR A 306 16.80 -15.73 18.56
N LYS A 307 15.47 -15.56 18.54
CA LYS A 307 14.56 -16.43 19.31
C LYS A 307 14.73 -17.90 18.91
N MET A 308 14.76 -18.21 17.61
CA MET A 308 14.96 -19.58 17.13
C MET A 308 16.30 -20.15 17.58
N VAL A 309 17.39 -19.41 17.44
CA VAL A 309 18.74 -19.87 17.83
C VAL A 309 18.81 -20.18 19.33
N TYR A 310 18.30 -19.30 20.19
CA TYR A 310 18.35 -19.51 21.64
C TYR A 310 17.37 -20.60 22.12
N GLU A 311 16.22 -20.80 21.47
CA GLU A 311 15.31 -21.91 21.78
C GLU A 311 15.95 -23.25 21.40
N ASP A 312 16.70 -23.35 20.31
CA ASP A 312 17.43 -24.56 19.91
C ASP A 312 18.57 -24.87 20.89
N GLU A 313 19.35 -23.87 21.30
CA GLU A 313 20.42 -24.04 22.31
C GLU A 313 19.87 -24.50 23.67
N ALA A 314 18.74 -23.91 24.10
CA ALA A 314 18.11 -24.29 25.38
C ALA A 314 17.51 -25.70 25.32
N THR A 315 17.04 -26.15 24.17
CA THR A 315 16.50 -27.51 23.97
C THR A 315 17.62 -28.56 23.93
N VAL A 316 18.73 -28.26 23.23
CA VAL A 316 19.92 -29.12 23.18
C VAL A 316 20.59 -29.18 24.57
N GLY A 317 20.69 -28.06 25.30
CA GLY A 317 21.21 -28.05 26.66
C GLY A 317 20.42 -28.88 27.65
N LYS A 318 19.08 -28.93 27.54
CA LYS A 318 18.22 -29.77 28.34
C LYS A 318 18.35 -31.26 27.97
N ALA A 319 18.51 -31.59 26.69
CA ALA A 319 18.69 -32.96 26.24
C ALA A 319 20.07 -33.57 26.63
N LEU A 320 21.07 -32.75 26.92
CA LEU A 320 22.39 -33.18 27.37
C LEU A 320 22.46 -33.38 28.90
N VAL A 321 21.47 -32.93 29.65
CA VAL A 321 21.40 -33.04 31.14
C VAL A 321 20.45 -34.17 31.60
N THR A 322 19.68 -34.75 30.68
CA THR A 322 18.84 -35.95 30.90
C THR A 322 19.50 -37.18 30.32
#